data_bf5bad091518d3ca40b5b0737efa4a7d
#
_entry.id   bf5bad091518d3ca40b5b0737efa4a7d
#
_cell.length_a   1.000
_cell.length_b   1.000
_cell.length_c   1.000
_cell.angle_alpha   90.00
_cell.angle_beta   90.00
_cell.angle_gamma   90.00
#
_symmetry.space_group_name_H-M   'P 1'
#
loop_
_entity.id
_entity.type
_entity.pdbx_description
1 polymer ?
#
loop_
_entity_poly.entity_id
_entity_poly.type
_entity_poly.pdbx_seq_one_letter_code
_entity_poly.pdbx_strand_id
1 'polypeptide(L)'
;MTIGERIKELRKKNDLTQEKLADYLCVSYQAVSKWECGVSNPDITLIAPLAKLFGVSADELLGITESDDDKTRKRYDAALKKHRNGQDHSGSYWWAKEAFLAYPQNYPYVEWLANAEYQLAFDESQAENPSSDYFEELIENSLRHYETVIEDCTDTDIYAKAVLGKIMVLRFLDRTQEADWSAEFEYPDVNIKTAFQALSLCEEGQALLNYLENEMQ
;
A
#
# COMPACT_ATOMS: atom_id res chain seq x y z
N MET A 1 9.77 -28.57 -3.24
CA MET A 1 9.57 -29.44 -2.05
C MET A 1 8.09 -29.51 -1.78
N THR A 2 7.52 -30.72 -1.65
CA THR A 2 6.09 -30.91 -1.34
C THR A 2 5.82 -30.70 0.15
N ILE A 3 4.55 -30.47 0.54
CA ILE A 3 4.17 -30.35 1.95
C ILE A 3 4.54 -31.61 2.75
N GLY A 4 4.39 -32.81 2.14
CA GLY A 4 4.77 -34.07 2.77
C GLY A 4 6.28 -34.19 3.04
N GLU A 5 7.11 -33.78 2.08
CA GLU A 5 8.57 -33.71 2.28
C GLU A 5 8.95 -32.71 3.38
N ARG A 6 8.25 -31.57 3.44
CA ARG A 6 8.47 -30.56 4.49
C ARG A 6 8.09 -31.07 5.88
N ILE A 7 6.93 -31.71 5.99
CA ILE A 7 6.49 -32.38 7.24
C ILE A 7 7.55 -33.37 7.70
N LYS A 8 8.05 -34.23 6.80
CA LYS A 8 9.09 -35.21 7.09
C LYS A 8 10.39 -34.59 7.59
N GLU A 9 10.82 -33.51 6.95
CA GLU A 9 12.03 -32.77 7.33
C GLU A 9 11.86 -32.15 8.74
N LEU A 10 10.77 -31.39 8.95
CA LEU A 10 10.50 -30.73 10.23
C LEU A 10 10.28 -31.74 11.36
N ARG A 11 9.59 -32.85 11.11
CA ARG A 11 9.43 -33.93 12.09
C ARG A 11 10.79 -34.48 12.53
N LYS A 12 11.66 -34.78 11.56
CA LYS A 12 13.01 -35.29 11.87
C LYS A 12 13.85 -34.27 12.63
N LYS A 13 13.76 -32.99 12.27
CA LYS A 13 14.46 -31.89 12.94
C LYS A 13 14.03 -31.76 14.42
N ASN A 14 12.78 -32.12 14.72
CA ASN A 14 12.22 -32.10 16.07
C ASN A 14 12.30 -33.47 16.78
N ASP A 15 13.07 -34.42 16.28
CA ASP A 15 13.26 -35.78 16.85
C ASP A 15 11.95 -36.53 17.12
N LEU A 16 10.94 -36.31 16.28
CA LEU A 16 9.65 -36.97 16.38
C LEU A 16 9.59 -38.22 15.48
N THR A 17 8.94 -39.31 15.97
CA THR A 17 8.56 -40.42 15.13
C THR A 17 7.23 -40.11 14.41
N GLN A 18 6.89 -40.92 13.36
CA GLN A 18 5.60 -40.75 12.67
C GLN A 18 4.42 -41.05 13.61
N GLU A 19 4.59 -42.02 14.53
CA GLU A 19 3.60 -42.36 15.55
C GLU A 19 3.36 -41.17 16.50
N LYS A 20 4.42 -40.57 17.05
CA LYS A 20 4.30 -39.41 17.93
C LYS A 20 3.64 -38.22 17.25
N LEU A 21 3.95 -37.98 15.97
CA LEU A 21 3.30 -36.94 15.18
C LEU A 21 1.81 -37.25 14.98
N ALA A 22 1.48 -38.51 14.70
CA ALA A 22 0.10 -38.95 14.51
C ALA A 22 -0.72 -38.81 15.82
N ASP A 23 -0.14 -39.20 16.94
CA ASP A 23 -0.76 -39.07 18.28
C ASP A 23 -1.03 -37.59 18.60
N TYR A 24 -0.06 -36.70 18.36
CA TYR A 24 -0.21 -35.26 18.60
C TYR A 24 -1.36 -34.64 17.79
N LEU A 25 -1.51 -35.10 16.54
CA LEU A 25 -2.52 -34.57 15.63
C LEU A 25 -3.87 -35.33 15.70
N CYS A 26 -3.97 -36.36 16.55
CA CYS A 26 -5.14 -37.24 16.66
C CYS A 26 -5.52 -37.90 15.32
N VAL A 27 -4.51 -38.31 14.53
CA VAL A 27 -4.67 -39.01 13.26
C VAL A 27 -4.02 -40.38 13.30
N SER A 28 -4.25 -41.23 12.26
CA SER A 28 -3.57 -42.50 12.17
C SER A 28 -2.11 -42.34 11.72
N TYR A 29 -1.24 -43.23 12.15
CA TYR A 29 0.13 -43.37 11.64
C TYR A 29 0.17 -43.47 10.11
N GLN A 30 -0.77 -44.25 9.53
CA GLN A 30 -0.87 -44.41 8.09
C GLN A 30 -1.17 -43.12 7.36
N ALA A 31 -1.91 -42.18 7.97
CA ALA A 31 -2.14 -40.85 7.40
C ALA A 31 -0.83 -40.06 7.29
N VAL A 32 -0.07 -39.98 8.39
CA VAL A 32 1.23 -39.30 8.40
C VAL A 32 2.19 -39.95 7.38
N SER A 33 2.24 -41.27 7.31
CA SER A 33 3.08 -41.98 6.34
C SER A 33 2.70 -41.67 4.90
N LYS A 34 1.39 -41.59 4.58
CA LYS A 34 0.90 -41.21 3.24
C LYS A 34 1.26 -39.75 2.89
N TRP A 35 1.19 -38.85 3.84
CA TRP A 35 1.61 -37.46 3.61
C TRP A 35 3.10 -37.38 3.28
N GLU A 36 3.95 -38.02 4.09
CA GLU A 36 5.40 -38.01 3.90
C GLU A 36 5.87 -38.73 2.63
N CYS A 37 5.07 -39.63 2.10
CA CYS A 37 5.30 -40.30 0.83
C CYS A 37 4.65 -39.59 -0.38
N GLY A 38 3.93 -38.48 -0.16
CA GLY A 38 3.25 -37.75 -1.23
C GLY A 38 2.01 -38.42 -1.81
N VAL A 39 1.48 -39.43 -1.13
CA VAL A 39 0.26 -40.20 -1.56
C VAL A 39 -1.01 -39.38 -1.28
N SER A 40 -1.00 -38.58 -0.20
CA SER A 40 -2.09 -37.67 0.16
C SER A 40 -1.53 -36.47 0.88
N ASN A 41 -2.34 -35.41 1.01
CA ASN A 41 -2.01 -34.22 1.78
C ASN A 41 -2.74 -34.25 3.13
N PRO A 42 -2.21 -33.55 4.18
CA PRO A 42 -2.97 -33.30 5.40
C PRO A 42 -4.21 -32.46 5.11
N ASP A 43 -5.25 -32.63 5.92
CA ASP A 43 -6.41 -31.74 5.91
C ASP A 43 -5.98 -30.32 6.27
N ILE A 44 -6.64 -29.32 5.67
CA ILE A 44 -6.31 -27.90 5.90
C ILE A 44 -6.41 -27.51 7.38
N THR A 45 -7.29 -28.16 8.13
CA THR A 45 -7.48 -27.95 9.57
C THR A 45 -6.26 -28.36 10.41
N LEU A 46 -5.39 -29.21 9.86
CA LEU A 46 -4.17 -29.69 10.50
C LEU A 46 -2.96 -28.80 10.23
N ILE A 47 -3.05 -27.85 9.30
CA ILE A 47 -1.92 -26.95 8.95
C ILE A 47 -1.50 -26.11 10.15
N ALA A 48 -2.45 -25.47 10.84
CA ALA A 48 -2.16 -24.65 12.02
C ALA A 48 -1.58 -25.46 13.20
N PRO A 49 -2.14 -26.64 13.57
CA PRO A 49 -1.52 -27.54 14.55
C PRO A 49 -0.11 -27.98 14.19
N LEU A 50 0.14 -28.36 12.92
CA LEU A 50 1.46 -28.73 12.42
C LEU A 50 2.48 -27.59 12.52
N ALA A 51 2.11 -26.39 12.04
CA ALA A 51 2.94 -25.22 12.10
C ALA A 51 3.32 -24.86 13.56
N LYS A 52 2.34 -24.92 14.46
CA LYS A 52 2.54 -24.69 15.90
C LYS A 52 3.47 -25.73 16.52
N LEU A 53 3.28 -27.03 16.19
CA LEU A 53 4.12 -28.11 16.71
C LEU A 53 5.59 -27.95 16.31
N PHE A 54 5.82 -27.58 15.05
CA PHE A 54 7.16 -27.44 14.49
C PHE A 54 7.81 -26.05 14.76
N GLY A 55 7.05 -25.10 15.30
CA GLY A 55 7.53 -23.72 15.56
C GLY A 55 7.83 -22.93 14.29
N VAL A 56 7.09 -23.18 13.22
CA VAL A 56 7.21 -22.51 11.92
C VAL A 56 5.91 -21.80 11.53
N SER A 57 5.95 -20.91 10.54
CA SER A 57 4.74 -20.33 9.97
C SER A 57 3.99 -21.35 9.09
N ALA A 58 2.69 -21.11 8.85
CA ALA A 58 1.91 -21.90 7.91
C ALA A 58 2.50 -21.82 6.48
N ASP A 59 2.97 -20.64 6.07
CA ASP A 59 3.60 -20.42 4.78
C ASP A 59 4.89 -21.24 4.64
N GLU A 60 5.72 -21.24 5.67
CA GLU A 60 6.94 -22.05 5.70
C GLU A 60 6.61 -23.54 5.63
N LEU A 61 5.58 -24.03 6.35
CA LEU A 61 5.12 -25.41 6.29
C LEU A 61 4.59 -25.78 4.90
N LEU A 62 3.83 -24.89 4.26
CA LEU A 62 3.28 -25.07 2.92
C LEU A 62 4.33 -24.91 1.81
N GLY A 63 5.54 -24.46 2.15
CA GLY A 63 6.60 -24.18 1.19
C GLY A 63 6.31 -22.95 0.33
N ILE A 64 5.47 -22.05 0.82
CA ILE A 64 5.22 -20.75 0.20
C ILE A 64 6.45 -19.90 0.48
N THR A 65 7.32 -19.78 -0.51
CA THR A 65 8.44 -18.85 -0.48
C THR A 65 7.99 -17.51 -1.03
N GLU A 66 8.42 -16.44 -0.39
CA GLU A 66 8.21 -15.10 -0.90
C GLU A 66 8.71 -14.99 -2.34
N SER A 67 7.84 -14.59 -3.25
CA SER A 67 8.21 -14.37 -4.65
C SER A 67 9.20 -13.21 -4.75
N ASP A 68 9.97 -13.14 -5.83
CA ASP A 68 10.83 -11.98 -6.07
C ASP A 68 10.01 -10.70 -6.27
N ASP A 69 8.78 -10.83 -6.74
CA ASP A 69 7.80 -9.74 -6.83
C ASP A 69 7.39 -9.24 -5.43
N ASP A 70 7.09 -10.13 -4.48
CA ASP A 70 6.77 -9.76 -3.09
C ASP A 70 7.93 -9.03 -2.41
N LYS A 71 9.17 -9.50 -2.62
CA LYS A 71 10.37 -8.81 -2.09
C LYS A 71 10.52 -7.42 -2.67
N THR A 72 10.28 -7.29 -3.98
CA THR A 72 10.36 -6.01 -4.69
C THR A 72 9.29 -5.06 -4.17
N ARG A 73 8.05 -5.52 -4.01
CA ARG A 73 6.95 -4.73 -3.44
C ARG A 73 7.26 -4.26 -2.01
N LYS A 74 7.71 -5.15 -1.14
CA LYS A 74 8.12 -4.79 0.23
C LYS A 74 9.24 -3.74 0.27
N ARG A 75 10.16 -3.78 -0.70
CA ARG A 75 11.20 -2.76 -0.83
C ARG A 75 10.60 -1.39 -1.15
N TYR A 76 9.63 -1.31 -2.07
CA TYR A 76 8.96 -0.05 -2.39
C TYR A 76 8.07 0.44 -1.24
N ASP A 77 7.34 -0.44 -0.56
CA ASP A 77 6.55 -0.08 0.62
C ASP A 77 7.43 0.48 1.75
N ALA A 78 8.60 -0.09 1.96
CA ALA A 78 9.57 0.42 2.93
C ALA A 78 10.15 1.77 2.51
N ALA A 79 10.43 1.96 1.22
CA ALA A 79 10.89 3.24 0.68
C ALA A 79 9.80 4.32 0.81
N LEU A 80 8.55 4.01 0.49
CA LEU A 80 7.40 4.90 0.66
C LEU A 80 7.30 5.38 2.11
N LYS A 81 7.33 4.47 3.07
CA LYS A 81 7.26 4.82 4.50
C LYS A 81 8.40 5.73 4.94
N LYS A 82 9.60 5.55 4.38
CA LYS A 82 10.81 6.29 4.75
C LYS A 82 10.87 7.66 4.10
N HIS A 83 10.52 7.78 2.82
CA HIS A 83 10.83 8.96 2.01
C HIS A 83 9.63 9.88 1.79
N ARG A 84 8.39 9.39 1.90
CA ARG A 84 7.19 10.17 1.58
C ARG A 84 7.10 11.53 2.32
N ASN A 85 7.47 11.58 3.58
CA ASN A 85 7.38 12.78 4.43
C ASN A 85 8.77 13.34 4.78
N GLY A 86 9.79 12.94 4.05
CA GLY A 86 11.16 13.41 4.27
C GLY A 86 11.43 14.74 3.56
N GLN A 87 12.55 15.37 3.90
CA GLN A 87 13.03 16.60 3.23
C GLN A 87 13.82 16.30 1.94
N ASP A 88 14.10 15.03 1.65
CA ASP A 88 14.77 14.59 0.42
C ASP A 88 13.71 14.37 -0.68
N HIS A 89 13.24 15.46 -1.28
CA HIS A 89 12.21 15.41 -2.31
C HIS A 89 12.71 14.72 -3.59
N SER A 90 13.98 14.93 -3.96
CA SER A 90 14.59 14.25 -5.10
C SER A 90 14.68 12.74 -4.90
N GLY A 91 15.09 12.28 -3.71
CA GLY A 91 15.10 10.87 -3.36
C GLY A 91 13.69 10.26 -3.29
N SER A 92 12.72 11.01 -2.77
CA SER A 92 11.31 10.61 -2.76
C SER A 92 10.76 10.41 -4.18
N TYR A 93 11.00 11.36 -5.07
CA TYR A 93 10.60 11.28 -6.48
C TYR A 93 11.22 10.09 -7.19
N TRP A 94 12.53 9.86 -7.01
CA TRP A 94 13.20 8.71 -7.63
C TRP A 94 12.56 7.38 -7.22
N TRP A 95 12.34 7.17 -5.92
CA TRP A 95 11.71 5.96 -5.41
C TRP A 95 10.24 5.81 -5.85
N ALA A 96 9.49 6.90 -5.84
CA ALA A 96 8.09 6.92 -6.27
C ALA A 96 7.96 6.56 -7.76
N LYS A 97 8.84 7.13 -8.60
CA LYS A 97 8.88 6.85 -10.04
C LYS A 97 9.23 5.41 -10.36
N GLU A 98 10.23 4.84 -9.69
CA GLU A 98 10.60 3.42 -9.83
C GLU A 98 9.45 2.50 -9.39
N ALA A 99 8.78 2.81 -8.27
CA ALA A 99 7.65 2.05 -7.78
C ALA A 99 6.45 2.11 -8.76
N PHE A 100 6.15 3.29 -9.28
CA PHE A 100 5.10 3.49 -10.30
C PHE A 100 5.39 2.73 -11.59
N LEU A 101 6.63 2.77 -12.11
CA LEU A 101 7.01 2.04 -13.31
C LEU A 101 6.90 0.52 -13.13
N ALA A 102 7.21 0.01 -11.92
CA ALA A 102 7.07 -1.42 -11.62
C ALA A 102 5.59 -1.84 -11.40
N TYR A 103 4.78 -0.97 -10.80
CA TYR A 103 3.39 -1.24 -10.43
C TYR A 103 2.46 -0.06 -10.74
N PRO A 104 2.16 0.21 -12.03
CA PRO A 104 1.43 1.42 -12.44
C PRO A 104 -0.04 1.45 -11.99
N GLN A 105 -0.59 0.32 -11.56
CA GLN A 105 -1.96 0.22 -11.01
C GLN A 105 -1.98 0.14 -9.47
N ASN A 106 -0.84 0.36 -8.81
CA ASN A 106 -0.78 0.45 -7.36
C ASN A 106 -1.00 1.91 -6.95
N TYR A 107 -2.25 2.28 -6.65
CA TYR A 107 -2.63 3.66 -6.36
C TYR A 107 -1.87 4.32 -5.20
N PRO A 108 -1.47 3.64 -4.12
CA PRO A 108 -0.50 4.16 -3.15
C PRO A 108 0.80 4.69 -3.77
N TYR A 109 1.32 4.03 -4.81
CA TYR A 109 2.54 4.48 -5.49
C TYR A 109 2.27 5.61 -6.47
N VAL A 110 1.11 5.59 -7.15
CA VAL A 110 0.68 6.68 -8.03
C VAL A 110 0.51 7.97 -7.23
N GLU A 111 -0.18 7.91 -6.11
CA GLU A 111 -0.39 9.04 -5.20
C GLU A 111 0.93 9.55 -4.60
N TRP A 112 1.85 8.65 -4.24
CA TRP A 112 3.18 9.04 -3.79
C TRP A 112 3.96 9.77 -4.88
N LEU A 113 3.90 9.29 -6.14
CA LEU A 113 4.56 9.95 -7.27
C LEU A 113 3.98 11.36 -7.49
N ALA A 114 2.65 11.48 -7.51
CA ALA A 114 1.99 12.77 -7.64
C ALA A 114 2.43 13.78 -6.57
N ASN A 115 2.51 13.33 -5.31
CA ASN A 115 3.00 14.17 -4.22
C ASN A 115 4.48 14.56 -4.39
N ALA A 116 5.34 13.62 -4.80
CA ALA A 116 6.76 13.87 -5.00
C ALA A 116 7.03 14.83 -6.17
N GLU A 117 6.24 14.75 -7.24
CA GLU A 117 6.28 15.71 -8.36
C GLU A 117 5.91 17.12 -7.92
N TYR A 118 4.85 17.26 -7.13
CA TYR A 118 4.47 18.54 -6.55
C TYR A 118 5.58 19.13 -5.65
N GLN A 119 6.20 18.30 -4.81
CA GLN A 119 7.27 18.74 -3.91
C GLN A 119 8.51 19.20 -4.69
N LEU A 120 8.88 18.49 -5.76
CA LEU A 120 9.96 18.95 -6.64
C LEU A 120 9.61 20.23 -7.40
N ALA A 121 8.35 20.37 -7.86
CA ALA A 121 7.91 21.62 -8.48
C ALA A 121 7.99 22.80 -7.51
N PHE A 122 7.64 22.58 -6.25
CA PHE A 122 7.80 23.59 -5.20
C PHE A 122 9.27 23.98 -5.02
N ASP A 123 10.18 22.99 -4.92
CA ASP A 123 11.63 23.25 -4.81
C ASP A 123 12.15 24.01 -6.03
N GLU A 124 11.73 23.61 -7.24
CA GLU A 124 12.10 24.28 -8.50
C GLU A 124 11.65 25.75 -8.50
N SER A 125 10.45 26.04 -8.00
CA SER A 125 9.91 27.40 -7.89
C SER A 125 10.73 28.31 -6.96
N GLN A 126 11.47 27.72 -6.01
CA GLN A 126 12.33 28.44 -5.06
C GLN A 126 13.81 28.48 -5.50
N ALA A 127 14.17 27.86 -6.63
CA ALA A 127 15.54 27.82 -7.15
C ALA A 127 16.02 29.21 -7.58
N GLU A 128 17.35 29.46 -7.55
CA GLU A 128 17.94 30.70 -8.01
C GLU A 128 17.72 30.96 -9.51
N ASN A 129 17.63 29.88 -10.32
CA ASN A 129 17.37 29.91 -11.76
C ASN A 129 16.33 28.85 -12.12
N PRO A 130 15.04 29.08 -11.86
CA PRO A 130 14.00 28.09 -12.08
C PRO A 130 13.81 27.80 -13.58
N SER A 131 13.64 26.52 -13.93
CA SER A 131 13.25 26.11 -15.27
C SER A 131 11.73 26.07 -15.37
N SER A 132 11.16 27.00 -16.16
CA SER A 132 9.70 27.05 -16.38
C SER A 132 9.18 25.74 -16.97
N ASP A 133 9.87 25.20 -17.99
CA ASP A 133 9.43 23.98 -18.67
C ASP A 133 9.44 22.76 -17.72
N TYR A 134 10.47 22.64 -16.86
CA TYR A 134 10.56 21.54 -15.90
C TYR A 134 9.52 21.69 -14.77
N PHE A 135 9.31 22.91 -14.30
CA PHE A 135 8.27 23.20 -13.32
C PHE A 135 6.88 22.83 -13.88
N GLU A 136 6.56 23.28 -15.10
CA GLU A 136 5.27 22.98 -15.75
C GLU A 136 5.08 21.48 -15.95
N GLU A 137 6.11 20.75 -16.41
CA GLU A 137 6.08 19.31 -16.57
C GLU A 137 5.75 18.58 -15.25
N LEU A 138 6.42 18.95 -14.15
CA LEU A 138 6.19 18.36 -12.83
C LEU A 138 4.75 18.61 -12.34
N ILE A 139 4.25 19.81 -12.50
CA ILE A 139 2.90 20.19 -12.09
C ILE A 139 1.84 19.43 -12.90
N GLU A 140 1.97 19.39 -14.23
CA GLU A 140 1.03 18.67 -15.10
C GLU A 140 1.02 17.17 -14.79
N ASN A 141 2.19 16.57 -14.55
CA ASN A 141 2.31 15.17 -14.18
C ASN A 141 1.64 14.91 -12.82
N SER A 142 1.89 15.75 -11.83
CA SER A 142 1.30 15.64 -10.50
C SER A 142 -0.23 15.68 -10.56
N LEU A 143 -0.81 16.68 -11.25
CA LEU A 143 -2.26 16.79 -11.41
C LEU A 143 -2.85 15.54 -12.10
N ARG A 144 -2.25 15.08 -13.20
CA ARG A 144 -2.69 13.89 -13.92
C ARG A 144 -2.65 12.62 -13.06
N HIS A 145 -1.59 12.43 -12.27
CA HIS A 145 -1.50 11.28 -11.39
C HIS A 145 -2.53 11.34 -10.25
N TYR A 146 -2.80 12.52 -9.67
CA TYR A 146 -3.89 12.66 -8.71
C TYR A 146 -5.24 12.36 -9.33
N GLU A 147 -5.51 12.86 -10.55
CA GLU A 147 -6.76 12.57 -11.28
C GLU A 147 -6.94 11.07 -11.51
N THR A 148 -5.89 10.37 -11.95
CA THR A 148 -5.93 8.90 -12.10
C THR A 148 -6.31 8.20 -10.80
N VAL A 149 -5.80 8.64 -9.66
CA VAL A 149 -6.17 8.05 -8.36
C VAL A 149 -7.62 8.38 -8.00
N ILE A 150 -8.06 9.61 -8.23
CA ILE A 150 -9.44 10.05 -7.93
C ILE A 150 -10.46 9.31 -8.79
N GLU A 151 -10.16 9.04 -10.06
CA GLU A 151 -11.08 8.37 -10.98
C GLU A 151 -11.19 6.86 -10.72
N ASP A 152 -10.07 6.20 -10.41
CA ASP A 152 -9.98 4.74 -10.47
C ASP A 152 -9.82 4.06 -9.11
N CYS A 153 -9.37 4.78 -8.05
CA CYS A 153 -9.06 4.19 -6.76
C CYS A 153 -10.30 4.01 -5.89
N THR A 154 -10.51 2.79 -5.40
CA THR A 154 -11.61 2.45 -4.48
C THR A 154 -11.21 2.50 -3.00
N ASP A 155 -9.93 2.67 -2.68
CA ASP A 155 -9.44 2.84 -1.32
C ASP A 155 -9.68 4.28 -0.86
N THR A 156 -10.55 4.45 0.13
CA THR A 156 -11.00 5.75 0.62
C THR A 156 -9.89 6.62 1.22
N ASP A 157 -8.87 6.00 1.85
CA ASP A 157 -7.74 6.74 2.43
C ASP A 157 -6.80 7.27 1.34
N ILE A 158 -6.56 6.48 0.29
CA ILE A 158 -5.72 6.88 -0.84
C ILE A 158 -6.43 7.92 -1.70
N TYR A 159 -7.73 7.71 -1.96
CA TYR A 159 -8.59 8.68 -2.63
C TYR A 159 -8.57 10.05 -1.92
N ALA A 160 -8.80 10.07 -0.62
CA ALA A 160 -8.78 11.30 0.17
C ALA A 160 -7.43 12.02 0.09
N LYS A 161 -6.31 11.29 0.13
CA LYS A 161 -4.97 11.86 -0.03
C LYS A 161 -4.77 12.48 -1.42
N ALA A 162 -5.28 11.83 -2.47
CA ALA A 162 -5.18 12.34 -3.83
C ALA A 162 -5.99 13.63 -4.02
N VAL A 163 -7.23 13.67 -3.51
CA VAL A 163 -8.05 14.90 -3.51
C VAL A 163 -7.32 16.03 -2.79
N LEU A 164 -6.77 15.77 -1.60
CA LEU A 164 -6.01 16.75 -0.84
C LEU A 164 -4.79 17.26 -1.60
N GLY A 165 -4.02 16.34 -2.20
CA GLY A 165 -2.85 16.67 -2.96
C GLY A 165 -3.18 17.55 -4.17
N LYS A 166 -4.22 17.18 -4.95
CA LYS A 166 -4.71 17.98 -6.09
C LYS A 166 -5.10 19.40 -5.66
N ILE A 167 -5.85 19.53 -4.56
CA ILE A 167 -6.23 20.83 -4.00
C ILE A 167 -5.00 21.67 -3.63
N MET A 168 -3.99 21.05 -3.02
CA MET A 168 -2.74 21.76 -2.66
C MET A 168 -2.00 22.26 -3.90
N VAL A 169 -1.93 21.47 -4.97
CA VAL A 169 -1.35 21.88 -6.25
C VAL A 169 -2.12 23.04 -6.86
N LEU A 170 -3.46 22.95 -6.97
CA LEU A 170 -4.31 23.99 -7.53
C LEU A 170 -4.22 25.29 -6.72
N ARG A 171 -4.17 25.21 -5.40
CA ARG A 171 -3.96 26.38 -4.53
C ARG A 171 -2.61 27.03 -4.76
N PHE A 172 -1.55 26.22 -4.87
CA PHE A 172 -0.21 26.72 -5.14
C PHE A 172 -0.13 27.50 -6.46
N LEU A 173 -0.95 27.10 -7.46
CA LEU A 173 -1.07 27.77 -8.76
C LEU A 173 -2.07 28.93 -8.79
N ASP A 174 -2.75 29.24 -7.68
CA ASP A 174 -3.88 30.19 -7.63
C ASP A 174 -5.04 29.83 -8.59
N ARG A 175 -5.28 28.51 -8.77
CA ARG A 175 -6.29 27.93 -9.69
C ARG A 175 -7.38 27.16 -8.94
N THR A 176 -7.74 27.59 -7.73
CA THR A 176 -8.72 26.91 -6.86
C THR A 176 -10.12 26.84 -7.44
N GLN A 177 -10.49 27.76 -8.36
CA GLN A 177 -11.77 27.72 -9.08
C GLN A 177 -11.91 26.53 -10.03
N GLU A 178 -10.83 25.81 -10.35
CA GLU A 178 -10.86 24.63 -11.20
C GLU A 178 -11.14 23.32 -10.41
N ALA A 179 -11.11 23.38 -9.09
CA ALA A 179 -11.49 22.27 -8.26
C ALA A 179 -13.02 22.15 -8.23
N ASP A 180 -13.56 21.06 -8.79
CA ASP A 180 -14.98 20.73 -8.63
C ASP A 180 -15.18 20.05 -7.27
N TRP A 181 -15.38 20.87 -6.26
CA TRP A 181 -15.55 20.44 -4.88
C TRP A 181 -16.78 19.53 -4.69
N SER A 182 -17.79 19.63 -5.56
CA SER A 182 -19.01 18.84 -5.44
C SER A 182 -18.84 17.42 -5.99
N ALA A 183 -18.03 17.22 -7.01
CA ALA A 183 -17.76 15.92 -7.60
C ALA A 183 -16.68 15.14 -6.81
N GLU A 184 -15.75 15.83 -6.18
CA GLU A 184 -14.62 15.22 -5.45
C GLU A 184 -15.02 14.66 -4.06
N PHE A 185 -16.24 14.92 -3.55
CA PHE A 185 -16.76 14.44 -2.27
C PHE A 185 -17.90 13.44 -2.38
N GLU A 186 -18.11 12.78 -3.53
CA GLU A 186 -19.19 11.79 -3.71
C GLU A 186 -18.99 10.47 -2.95
N TYR A 187 -17.89 10.28 -2.22
CA TYR A 187 -17.68 9.08 -1.41
C TYR A 187 -18.18 9.27 0.02
N PRO A 188 -19.29 8.60 0.41
CA PRO A 188 -19.92 8.78 1.72
C PRO A 188 -19.08 8.30 2.92
N ASP A 189 -17.98 7.56 2.67
CA ASP A 189 -17.09 7.00 3.69
C ASP A 189 -15.71 7.67 3.75
N VAL A 190 -15.48 8.76 3.03
CA VAL A 190 -14.23 9.54 3.19
C VAL A 190 -14.14 10.01 4.63
N ASN A 191 -13.01 9.74 5.27
CA ASN A 191 -12.77 10.21 6.63
C ASN A 191 -12.88 11.73 6.66
N ILE A 192 -14.09 12.20 7.04
CA ILE A 192 -14.48 13.60 7.10
C ILE A 192 -13.38 14.47 7.76
N LYS A 193 -12.68 13.91 8.76
CA LYS A 193 -11.59 14.59 9.46
C LYS A 193 -10.39 14.93 8.54
N THR A 194 -10.08 14.08 7.56
CA THR A 194 -9.00 14.32 6.60
C THR A 194 -9.44 15.34 5.55
N ALA A 195 -10.66 15.25 5.06
CA ALA A 195 -11.28 16.25 4.20
C ALA A 195 -11.38 17.62 4.91
N PHE A 196 -11.77 17.64 6.18
CA PHE A 196 -11.80 18.85 7.02
C PHE A 196 -10.41 19.50 7.20
N GLN A 197 -9.35 18.73 7.38
CA GLN A 197 -7.99 19.27 7.47
C GLN A 197 -7.55 19.97 6.19
N ALA A 198 -7.93 19.44 5.03
CA ALA A 198 -7.64 20.08 3.75
C ALA A 198 -8.41 21.36 3.53
N LEU A 199 -9.71 21.31 3.79
CA LEU A 199 -10.60 22.45 3.66
C LEU A 199 -10.20 23.62 4.60
N SER A 200 -9.68 23.31 5.79
CA SER A 200 -9.20 24.33 6.74
C SER A 200 -7.95 25.09 6.26
N LEU A 201 -7.27 24.61 5.23
CA LEU A 201 -6.07 25.25 4.67
C LEU A 201 -6.38 26.30 3.59
N CYS A 202 -7.63 26.45 3.13
CA CYS A 202 -8.03 27.46 2.17
C CYS A 202 -9.23 28.31 2.67
N GLU A 203 -9.31 29.57 2.24
CA GLU A 203 -10.41 30.47 2.67
C GLU A 203 -11.79 29.95 2.22
N GLU A 204 -11.89 29.39 1.02
CA GLU A 204 -13.10 28.78 0.48
C GLU A 204 -13.47 27.49 1.23
N GLY A 205 -12.48 26.69 1.61
CA GLY A 205 -12.66 25.52 2.46
C GLY A 205 -13.15 25.90 3.86
N GLN A 206 -12.70 27.01 4.42
CA GLN A 206 -13.22 27.52 5.68
C GLN A 206 -14.69 27.96 5.55
N ALA A 207 -15.05 28.58 4.42
CA ALA A 207 -16.45 28.94 4.13
C ALA A 207 -17.35 27.69 3.98
N LEU A 208 -16.86 26.64 3.32
CA LEU A 208 -17.57 25.36 3.21
C LEU A 208 -17.66 24.64 4.56
N LEU A 209 -16.60 24.66 5.38
CA LEU A 209 -16.64 24.14 6.75
C LEU A 209 -17.72 24.81 7.58
N ASN A 210 -17.78 26.14 7.53
CA ASN A 210 -18.78 26.93 8.25
C ASN A 210 -20.22 26.63 7.74
N TYR A 211 -20.36 26.37 6.44
CA TYR A 211 -21.65 25.94 5.85
C TYR A 211 -22.05 24.57 6.36
N LEU A 212 -21.15 23.57 6.32
CA LEU A 212 -21.43 22.20 6.79
C LEU A 212 -21.71 22.15 8.31
N GLU A 213 -20.98 22.92 9.12
CA GLU A 213 -21.23 23.04 10.56
C GLU A 213 -22.61 23.67 10.87
N ASN A 214 -23.10 24.56 10.01
CA ASN A 214 -24.43 25.17 10.17
C ASN A 214 -25.57 24.24 9.73
N GLU A 215 -25.34 23.36 8.74
CA GLU A 215 -26.33 22.38 8.26
C GLU A 215 -26.44 21.16 9.19
N MET A 216 -25.44 20.88 10.04
CA MET A 216 -25.44 19.77 11.00
C MET A 216 -26.02 20.13 12.37
N GLN A 217 -26.46 21.38 12.59
CA GLN A 217 -27.20 21.83 13.78
C GLN A 217 -28.71 21.84 13.55
#